data_db976f6a46f12ecb1a81e115a0f10c14
#
_entry.id   db976f6a46f12ecb1a81e115a0f10c14
#
_cell.length_a   1.000
_cell.length_b   1.000
_cell.length_c   1.000
_cell.angle_alpha   90.00
_cell.angle_beta   90.00
_cell.angle_gamma   90.00
#
_symmetry.space_group_name_H-M   'P 1'
#
loop_
_entity.id
_entity.type
_entity.pdbx_description
1 polymer ?
#
loop_
_entity_poly.entity_id
_entity_poly.type
_entity_poly.pdbx_seq_one_letter_code
_entity_poly.pdbx_strand_id
1 'polypeptide(L)'
;MATSDILNALSSSGLGTGQGIDVTATVKQLITNLRGPEQVWQTQQKLLQTQASALTQLNTEVTALSDAVDSLNDPAGALTARSVTSSQPNLLTASASNSTPVGSHTVVVNNLATSSSYYSGPVATSTTTLPAGRFTIQVGSGPATTITIDNTNNTLDGLAAAITNLNLGVTASVVNDASGARLAIVSNTSGAASDLTIANVDSSLAFTKGATGTNASLTVDGVPISSAGNTVANSVAGLTLNLAGQDPNTQVQIAVAPDTAKVTQAITDFVTAYNTIIQDLSSQFTFNTTTNSAGPLAGDAGARMVQNQLLSAVTFTGTGTNSFNTLASLGVTMNNDGTLSVDNAKLSSAVNSDFAGVQNFFHPVTGTGFAASLKAQLDPLTDPTQGSFSIELKGMSDGQKSFQDQIDNYEIYIATEQQLLTRQYTQVDLALRQLPLLQQQINSELATTTANSNSGK
;
A
#
# COMPACT_ATOMS: atom_id res chain seq x y z
N MET A 1 -10.89 -50.65 -16.85
CA MET A 1 -12.15 -50.16 -17.47
C MET A 1 -12.02 -49.76 -18.95
N ALA A 2 -10.82 -49.79 -19.58
CA ALA A 2 -10.64 -49.29 -20.92
C ALA A 2 -11.08 -50.22 -22.06
N THR A 3 -11.26 -51.53 -21.84
CA THR A 3 -11.62 -52.48 -22.89
C THR A 3 -13.10 -52.56 -23.21
N SER A 4 -13.97 -52.35 -22.18
CA SER A 4 -15.42 -52.35 -22.33
C SER A 4 -15.96 -51.17 -23.14
N ASP A 5 -15.37 -50.00 -22.95
CA ASP A 5 -15.83 -48.78 -23.63
C ASP A 5 -15.41 -48.74 -25.09
N ILE A 6 -14.23 -49.32 -25.40
CA ILE A 6 -13.79 -49.52 -26.79
C ILE A 6 -14.67 -50.53 -27.53
N LEU A 7 -15.06 -51.65 -26.86
CA LEU A 7 -15.97 -52.61 -27.44
C LEU A 7 -17.37 -52.02 -27.68
N ASN A 8 -17.88 -51.18 -26.77
CA ASN A 8 -19.15 -50.48 -26.93
C ASN A 8 -19.12 -49.43 -28.07
N ALA A 9 -18.04 -48.70 -28.24
CA ALA A 9 -17.85 -47.75 -29.34
C ALA A 9 -17.74 -48.48 -30.68
N LEU A 10 -17.04 -49.63 -30.75
CA LEU A 10 -16.97 -50.48 -31.96
C LEU A 10 -18.32 -51.15 -32.24
N SER A 11 -19.07 -51.58 -31.24
CA SER A 11 -20.37 -52.26 -31.46
C SER A 11 -21.47 -51.28 -31.88
N SER A 12 -21.39 -50.03 -31.51
CA SER A 12 -22.35 -48.98 -31.91
C SER A 12 -22.07 -48.43 -33.32
N SER A 13 -20.90 -48.69 -33.88
CA SER A 13 -20.49 -48.22 -35.23
C SER A 13 -20.88 -49.18 -36.39
N GLY A 14 -21.75 -50.17 -36.20
CA GLY A 14 -22.32 -50.97 -37.28
C GLY A 14 -21.27 -51.87 -38.00
N LEU A 15 -20.42 -52.56 -37.23
CA LEU A 15 -19.50 -53.57 -37.75
C LEU A 15 -20.29 -54.64 -38.59
N GLY A 16 -20.09 -54.62 -39.85
CA GLY A 16 -20.75 -55.55 -40.83
C GLY A 16 -21.72 -54.90 -41.84
N THR A 17 -22.00 -53.60 -41.71
CA THR A 17 -22.89 -52.87 -42.65
C THR A 17 -22.16 -52.18 -43.77
N GLY A 18 -20.81 -52.21 -43.83
CA GLY A 18 -19.99 -51.54 -44.85
C GLY A 18 -19.88 -50.04 -44.72
N GLN A 19 -20.36 -49.44 -43.64
CA GLN A 19 -20.30 -47.98 -43.41
C GLN A 19 -18.98 -47.49 -42.79
N GLY A 20 -18.06 -48.39 -42.41
CA GLY A 20 -16.80 -48.05 -41.76
C GLY A 20 -16.98 -47.63 -40.31
N ILE A 21 -15.93 -47.01 -39.72
CA ILE A 21 -15.92 -46.48 -38.36
C ILE A 21 -15.77 -44.95 -38.39
N ASP A 22 -16.34 -44.24 -37.41
CA ASP A 22 -16.01 -42.83 -37.21
C ASP A 22 -14.64 -42.71 -36.52
N VAL A 23 -13.60 -42.56 -37.37
CA VAL A 23 -12.21 -42.47 -36.96
C VAL A 23 -12.03 -41.28 -35.99
N THR A 24 -12.67 -40.14 -36.28
CA THR A 24 -12.52 -38.91 -35.48
C THR A 24 -13.08 -39.09 -34.07
N ALA A 25 -14.29 -39.63 -33.95
CA ALA A 25 -14.93 -39.88 -32.68
C ALA A 25 -14.16 -40.92 -31.86
N THR A 26 -13.74 -42.04 -32.52
CA THR A 26 -12.97 -43.11 -31.86
C THR A 26 -11.63 -42.64 -31.34
N VAL A 27 -10.86 -41.91 -32.15
CA VAL A 27 -9.55 -41.34 -31.72
C VAL A 27 -9.75 -40.32 -30.62
N LYS A 28 -10.73 -39.42 -30.71
CA LYS A 28 -11.03 -38.44 -29.67
C LYS A 28 -11.32 -39.09 -28.31
N GLN A 29 -12.08 -40.18 -28.31
CA GLN A 29 -12.40 -40.91 -27.06
C GLN A 29 -11.16 -41.58 -26.47
N LEU A 30 -10.31 -42.19 -27.30
CA LEU A 30 -9.05 -42.79 -26.87
C LEU A 30 -8.10 -41.73 -26.26
N ILE A 31 -7.96 -40.60 -26.93
CA ILE A 31 -7.15 -39.47 -26.44
C ILE A 31 -7.69 -38.91 -25.12
N THR A 32 -9.01 -38.80 -24.99
CA THR A 32 -9.63 -38.35 -23.72
C THR A 32 -9.25 -39.29 -22.57
N ASN A 33 -9.24 -40.59 -22.80
CA ASN A 33 -8.84 -41.57 -21.77
C ASN A 33 -7.34 -41.49 -21.44
N LEU A 34 -6.49 -41.18 -22.43
CA LEU A 34 -5.06 -40.98 -22.21
C LEU A 34 -4.72 -39.75 -21.40
N ARG A 35 -5.60 -38.74 -21.32
CA ARG A 35 -5.39 -37.49 -20.52
C ARG A 35 -5.51 -37.67 -19.03
N GLY A 36 -5.73 -38.85 -18.48
CA GLY A 36 -5.85 -39.09 -17.05
C GLY A 36 -4.69 -38.57 -16.22
N PRO A 37 -3.39 -38.82 -16.56
CA PRO A 37 -2.25 -38.29 -15.84
C PRO A 37 -2.19 -36.75 -15.83
N GLU A 38 -2.51 -36.12 -16.95
CA GLU A 38 -2.55 -34.66 -17.09
C GLU A 38 -3.53 -34.03 -16.11
N GLN A 39 -4.74 -34.60 -15.97
CA GLN A 39 -5.75 -34.12 -15.03
C GLN A 39 -5.26 -34.19 -13.56
N VAL A 40 -4.48 -35.21 -13.22
CA VAL A 40 -3.86 -35.33 -11.90
C VAL A 40 -2.85 -34.20 -11.67
N TRP A 41 -1.97 -33.95 -12.62
CA TRP A 41 -0.98 -32.86 -12.52
C TRP A 41 -1.62 -31.48 -12.46
N GLN A 42 -2.65 -31.22 -13.26
CA GLN A 42 -3.43 -29.97 -13.22
C GLN A 42 -4.09 -29.79 -11.84
N THR A 43 -4.61 -30.87 -11.26
CA THR A 43 -5.19 -30.85 -9.92
C THR A 43 -4.14 -30.53 -8.84
N GLN A 44 -2.96 -31.14 -8.93
CA GLN A 44 -1.86 -30.89 -8.00
C GLN A 44 -1.31 -29.46 -8.15
N GLN A 45 -1.17 -28.98 -9.38
CA GLN A 45 -0.75 -27.61 -9.67
C GLN A 45 -1.73 -26.60 -9.05
N LYS A 46 -3.04 -26.82 -9.24
CA LYS A 46 -4.08 -25.97 -8.64
C LYS A 46 -4.05 -26.01 -7.12
N LEU A 47 -3.80 -27.17 -6.52
CA LEU A 47 -3.67 -27.29 -5.06
C LEU A 47 -2.49 -26.45 -4.56
N LEU A 48 -1.30 -26.58 -5.17
CA LEU A 48 -0.13 -25.76 -4.81
C LEU A 48 -0.39 -24.27 -5.01
N GLN A 49 -1.13 -23.88 -6.06
CA GLN A 49 -1.49 -22.48 -6.29
C GLN A 49 -2.38 -21.95 -5.16
N THR A 50 -3.35 -22.74 -4.72
CA THR A 50 -4.26 -22.38 -3.62
C THR A 50 -3.50 -22.26 -2.30
N GLN A 51 -2.58 -23.19 -2.02
CA GLN A 51 -1.71 -23.15 -0.85
C GLN A 51 -0.78 -21.93 -0.88
N ALA A 52 -0.15 -21.65 -2.03
CA ALA A 52 0.70 -20.48 -2.20
C ALA A 52 -0.06 -19.16 -1.98
N SER A 53 -1.31 -19.09 -2.45
CA SER A 53 -2.16 -17.91 -2.23
C SER A 53 -2.49 -17.72 -0.74
N ALA A 54 -2.85 -18.78 -0.05
CA ALA A 54 -3.13 -18.73 1.38
C ALA A 54 -1.89 -18.39 2.22
N LEU A 55 -0.72 -18.95 1.86
CA LEU A 55 0.54 -18.63 2.51
C LEU A 55 1.00 -17.20 2.25
N THR A 56 0.75 -16.67 1.05
CA THR A 56 1.01 -15.25 0.72
C THR A 56 0.13 -14.32 1.57
N GLN A 57 -1.14 -14.69 1.75
CA GLN A 57 -2.05 -13.96 2.64
C GLN A 57 -1.53 -13.97 4.07
N LEU A 58 -1.18 -15.13 4.61
CA LEU A 58 -0.61 -15.26 5.95
C LEU A 58 0.68 -14.45 6.11
N ASN A 59 1.58 -14.47 5.13
CA ASN A 59 2.79 -13.65 5.15
C ASN A 59 2.48 -12.16 5.19
N THR A 60 1.47 -11.70 4.46
CA THR A 60 1.02 -10.29 4.49
C THR A 60 0.49 -9.92 5.88
N GLU A 61 -0.29 -10.79 6.50
CA GLU A 61 -0.83 -10.57 7.84
C GLU A 61 0.27 -10.56 8.92
N VAL A 62 1.23 -11.49 8.85
CA VAL A 62 2.38 -11.51 9.76
C VAL A 62 3.27 -10.28 9.57
N THR A 63 3.41 -9.78 8.34
CA THR A 63 4.12 -8.52 8.08
C THR A 63 3.37 -7.33 8.71
N ALA A 64 2.04 -7.27 8.57
CA ALA A 64 1.24 -6.24 9.23
C ALA A 64 1.34 -6.28 10.77
N LEU A 65 1.42 -7.48 11.35
CA LEU A 65 1.69 -7.63 12.77
C LEU A 65 3.11 -7.14 13.13
N SER A 66 4.11 -7.46 12.31
CA SER A 66 5.48 -6.97 12.50
C SER A 66 5.54 -5.43 12.48
N ASP A 67 4.85 -4.78 11.54
CA ASP A 67 4.77 -3.32 11.45
C ASP A 67 4.10 -2.70 12.69
N ALA A 68 3.03 -3.34 13.19
CA ALA A 68 2.36 -2.90 14.42
C ALA A 68 3.27 -3.05 15.65
N VAL A 69 4.06 -4.13 15.72
CA VAL A 69 5.06 -4.35 16.77
C VAL A 69 6.22 -3.36 16.65
N ASP A 70 6.67 -3.03 15.44
CA ASP A 70 7.70 -2.03 15.21
C ASP A 70 7.27 -0.64 15.70
N SER A 71 6.01 -0.28 15.54
CA SER A 71 5.47 0.97 16.12
C SER A 71 5.61 1.04 17.65
N LEU A 72 5.60 -0.12 18.33
CA LEU A 72 5.79 -0.26 19.77
C LEU A 72 7.26 -0.51 20.18
N ASN A 73 8.13 -0.83 19.24
CA ASN A 73 9.55 -1.12 19.48
C ASN A 73 10.48 0.04 19.06
N ASP A 74 10.05 0.87 18.11
CA ASP A 74 10.86 1.97 17.58
C ASP A 74 11.03 3.08 18.64
N PRO A 75 12.27 3.51 18.96
CA PRO A 75 12.54 4.67 19.81
C PRO A 75 11.87 5.97 19.33
N ALA A 76 11.53 6.09 18.04
CA ALA A 76 10.77 7.18 17.46
C ALA A 76 9.30 6.84 17.20
N GLY A 77 8.82 5.70 17.69
CA GLY A 77 7.47 5.16 17.48
C GLY A 77 6.41 5.76 18.41
N ALA A 78 5.30 5.01 18.52
CA ALA A 78 4.13 5.46 19.28
C ALA A 78 4.43 5.72 20.76
N LEU A 79 5.31 4.92 21.38
CA LEU A 79 5.66 5.02 22.80
C LEU A 79 6.43 6.30 23.18
N THR A 80 6.98 7.02 22.20
CA THR A 80 7.68 8.29 22.44
C THR A 80 6.91 9.49 21.88
N ALA A 81 5.77 9.27 21.27
CA ALA A 81 4.94 10.30 20.68
C ALA A 81 4.53 11.36 21.72
N ARG A 82 4.47 12.62 21.28
CA ARG A 82 4.08 13.77 22.11
C ARG A 82 2.77 14.35 21.59
N SER A 83 1.90 14.66 22.52
CA SER A 83 0.72 15.49 22.28
C SER A 83 0.98 16.90 22.78
N VAL A 84 0.43 17.91 22.10
CA VAL A 84 0.55 19.30 22.49
C VAL A 84 -0.83 19.92 22.57
N THR A 85 -1.10 20.61 23.66
CA THR A 85 -2.34 21.38 23.84
C THR A 85 -2.02 22.85 24.01
N SER A 86 -2.87 23.72 23.46
CA SER A 86 -2.82 25.17 23.61
C SER A 86 -4.06 25.65 24.36
N SER A 87 -3.87 26.50 25.34
CA SER A 87 -4.99 27.13 26.05
C SER A 87 -5.78 28.13 25.19
N GLN A 88 -5.17 28.60 24.08
CA GLN A 88 -5.77 29.57 23.14
C GLN A 88 -5.43 29.14 21.69
N PRO A 89 -6.10 28.12 21.12
CA PRO A 89 -5.76 27.61 19.78
C PRO A 89 -5.96 28.64 18.66
N ASN A 90 -6.82 29.64 18.87
CA ASN A 90 -7.05 30.72 17.90
C ASN A 90 -5.89 31.71 17.81
N LEU A 91 -5.06 31.82 18.85
CA LEU A 91 -3.87 32.66 18.85
C LEU A 91 -2.63 31.87 18.46
N LEU A 92 -2.52 30.64 18.96
CA LEU A 92 -1.31 29.83 18.82
C LEU A 92 -1.64 28.34 18.89
N THR A 93 -1.19 27.59 17.91
CA THR A 93 -1.12 26.13 17.98
C THR A 93 0.34 25.68 17.98
N ALA A 94 0.59 24.44 18.43
CA ALA A 94 1.94 23.91 18.44
C ALA A 94 1.95 22.41 18.08
N SER A 95 3.09 21.95 17.59
CA SER A 95 3.40 20.54 17.37
C SER A 95 4.75 20.21 17.99
N ALA A 96 4.90 18.95 18.45
CA ALA A 96 6.12 18.50 19.10
C ALA A 96 6.68 17.27 18.39
N SER A 97 8.01 17.17 18.33
CA SER A 97 8.69 15.94 17.95
C SER A 97 8.71 14.95 19.11
N ASN A 98 9.00 13.67 18.84
CA ASN A 98 9.08 12.63 19.88
C ASN A 98 10.18 12.92 20.93
N SER A 99 11.19 13.71 20.57
CA SER A 99 12.28 14.11 21.48
C SER A 99 11.97 15.34 22.32
N THR A 100 10.82 16.01 22.11
CA THR A 100 10.44 17.20 22.87
C THR A 100 10.24 16.84 24.36
N PRO A 101 10.89 17.56 25.28
CA PRO A 101 10.68 17.35 26.72
C PRO A 101 9.20 17.58 27.12
N VAL A 102 8.70 16.73 28.00
CA VAL A 102 7.38 16.93 28.61
C VAL A 102 7.44 18.14 29.55
N GLY A 103 6.46 19.02 29.46
CA GLY A 103 6.42 20.23 30.27
C GLY A 103 5.36 21.22 29.78
N SER A 104 5.29 22.35 30.47
CA SER A 104 4.40 23.46 30.13
C SER A 104 5.22 24.71 29.83
N HIS A 105 4.89 25.40 28.75
CA HIS A 105 5.55 26.63 28.33
C HIS A 105 4.52 27.75 28.23
N THR A 106 4.92 28.97 28.66
CA THR A 106 4.10 30.17 28.54
C THR A 106 4.54 30.99 27.35
N VAL A 107 3.62 31.25 26.43
CA VAL A 107 3.89 32.00 25.19
C VAL A 107 3.00 33.25 25.15
N VAL A 108 3.58 34.40 24.80
CA VAL A 108 2.83 35.63 24.49
C VAL A 108 3.17 36.01 23.04
N VAL A 109 2.16 36.22 22.21
CA VAL A 109 2.34 36.62 20.79
C VAL A 109 2.15 38.13 20.71
N ASN A 110 3.24 38.90 20.59
CA ASN A 110 3.22 40.35 20.53
C ASN A 110 2.74 40.86 19.17
N ASN A 111 3.26 40.30 18.06
CA ASN A 111 2.81 40.57 16.70
C ASN A 111 3.13 39.43 15.76
N LEU A 112 2.36 39.33 14.69
CA LEU A 112 2.59 38.38 13.62
C LEU A 112 3.64 38.88 12.62
N ALA A 113 4.31 37.95 11.92
CA ALA A 113 5.07 38.27 10.73
C ALA A 113 4.14 38.66 9.58
N THR A 114 4.51 39.72 8.87
CA THR A 114 3.76 40.23 7.71
C THR A 114 4.63 40.20 6.46
N SER A 115 3.99 39.97 5.29
CA SER A 115 4.64 40.15 3.99
C SER A 115 4.57 41.62 3.56
N SER A 116 5.59 42.07 2.85
CA SER A 116 5.60 43.41 2.25
C SER A 116 4.77 43.47 1.00
N SER A 117 4.11 44.58 0.76
CA SER A 117 3.37 44.81 -0.49
C SER A 117 3.45 46.25 -0.97
N TYR A 118 3.38 46.40 -2.29
CA TYR A 118 3.22 47.67 -3.00
C TYR A 118 2.06 47.54 -4.00
N TYR A 119 1.43 48.65 -4.29
CA TYR A 119 0.45 48.72 -5.36
C TYR A 119 0.65 49.98 -6.20
N SER A 120 0.33 49.91 -7.51
CA SER A 120 0.44 51.03 -8.43
C SER A 120 -0.75 51.97 -8.32
N GLY A 121 -0.61 53.18 -8.87
CA GLY A 121 -1.74 54.02 -9.23
C GLY A 121 -2.75 53.28 -10.18
N PRO A 122 -4.00 53.67 -10.20
CA PRO A 122 -5.02 53.04 -11.05
C PRO A 122 -4.84 53.35 -12.54
N VAL A 123 -5.11 52.37 -13.39
CA VAL A 123 -5.33 52.57 -14.83
C VAL A 123 -6.72 52.07 -15.21
N ALA A 124 -7.25 52.47 -16.36
CA ALA A 124 -8.64 52.17 -16.70
C ALA A 124 -8.96 50.67 -16.71
N THR A 125 -8.07 49.84 -17.29
CA THR A 125 -8.20 48.37 -17.34
C THR A 125 -6.81 47.70 -17.21
N SER A 126 -6.75 46.39 -16.92
CA SER A 126 -5.51 45.63 -16.87
C SER A 126 -4.76 45.58 -18.20
N THR A 127 -5.46 45.77 -19.30
CA THR A 127 -4.94 45.76 -20.68
C THR A 127 -4.66 47.18 -21.23
N THR A 128 -4.84 48.24 -20.43
CA THR A 128 -4.49 49.61 -20.82
C THR A 128 -3.01 49.70 -21.11
N THR A 129 -2.64 50.24 -22.28
CA THR A 129 -1.24 50.42 -22.69
C THR A 129 -0.58 51.46 -21.81
N LEU A 130 0.53 51.06 -21.20
CA LEU A 130 1.40 51.90 -20.35
C LEU A 130 2.48 52.54 -21.24
N PRO A 131 2.89 53.80 -20.95
CA PRO A 131 4.10 54.39 -21.54
C PRO A 131 5.35 53.59 -21.15
N ALA A 132 6.36 53.62 -22.03
CA ALA A 132 7.64 53.07 -21.73
C ALA A 132 8.26 53.76 -20.50
N GLY A 133 8.95 52.99 -19.69
CA GLY A 133 9.53 53.48 -18.45
C GLY A 133 10.29 52.37 -17.70
N ARG A 134 10.75 52.64 -16.48
CA ARG A 134 11.45 51.69 -15.64
C ARG A 134 11.27 52.00 -14.16
N PHE A 135 11.43 50.99 -13.36
CA PHE A 135 11.54 51.08 -11.88
C PHE A 135 12.37 49.94 -11.34
N THR A 136 12.78 50.00 -10.11
CA THR A 136 13.55 48.92 -9.47
C THR A 136 12.72 48.26 -8.37
N ILE A 137 12.87 46.94 -8.28
CA ILE A 137 12.34 46.12 -7.16
C ILE A 137 13.58 45.61 -6.39
N GLN A 138 13.55 45.80 -5.08
CA GLN A 138 14.52 45.24 -4.15
C GLN A 138 13.80 44.52 -3.04
N VAL A 139 14.24 43.30 -2.71
CA VAL A 139 13.69 42.48 -1.60
C VAL A 139 14.75 42.52 -0.48
N GLY A 140 14.37 43.09 0.64
CA GLY A 140 15.27 43.25 1.80
C GLY A 140 16.57 43.94 1.46
N SER A 141 17.70 43.30 1.81
CA SER A 141 19.05 43.75 1.48
C SER A 141 19.62 43.16 0.20
N GLY A 142 18.80 42.44 -0.59
CA GLY A 142 19.22 41.86 -1.86
C GLY A 142 19.53 42.91 -2.95
N PRO A 143 19.99 42.48 -4.13
CA PRO A 143 20.23 43.40 -5.24
C PRO A 143 18.93 44.05 -5.76
N ALA A 144 18.99 45.32 -6.12
CA ALA A 144 17.90 45.99 -6.80
C ALA A 144 17.83 45.54 -8.26
N THR A 145 16.72 45.01 -8.71
CA THR A 145 16.51 44.58 -10.09
C THR A 145 15.67 45.60 -10.83
N THR A 146 16.17 46.05 -11.99
CA THR A 146 15.45 47.02 -12.86
C THR A 146 14.37 46.27 -13.66
N ILE A 147 13.15 46.76 -13.59
CA ILE A 147 12.02 46.34 -14.41
C ILE A 147 11.81 47.42 -15.50
N THR A 148 11.95 47.04 -16.75
CA THR A 148 11.69 47.93 -17.90
C THR A 148 10.31 47.64 -18.45
N ILE A 149 9.54 48.70 -18.70
CA ILE A 149 8.26 48.67 -19.40
C ILE A 149 8.53 48.99 -20.86
N ASP A 150 8.30 48.04 -21.74
CA ASP A 150 8.49 48.15 -23.19
C ASP A 150 7.30 47.52 -23.96
N ASN A 151 7.37 47.46 -25.26
CA ASN A 151 6.29 46.95 -26.10
C ASN A 151 5.91 45.50 -25.88
N THR A 152 6.71 44.71 -25.13
CA THR A 152 6.47 43.29 -24.83
C THR A 152 5.67 43.09 -23.55
N ASN A 153 5.67 44.09 -22.64
CA ASN A 153 5.05 43.98 -21.31
C ASN A 153 4.27 45.26 -20.90
N ASN A 154 3.91 46.16 -21.84
CA ASN A 154 3.31 47.46 -21.60
C ASN A 154 1.82 47.44 -21.19
N THR A 155 1.38 46.42 -20.51
CA THR A 155 0.07 46.36 -19.84
C THR A 155 0.26 45.86 -18.40
N LEU A 156 -0.71 46.09 -17.51
CA LEU A 156 -0.58 45.55 -16.14
C LEU A 156 -0.46 44.02 -16.12
N ASP A 157 -1.24 43.34 -16.99
CA ASP A 157 -1.16 41.87 -17.10
C ASP A 157 0.22 41.42 -17.61
N GLY A 158 0.75 42.04 -18.65
CA GLY A 158 2.07 41.75 -19.18
C GLY A 158 3.18 42.03 -18.17
N LEU A 159 3.07 43.14 -17.45
CA LEU A 159 4.04 43.54 -16.42
C LEU A 159 4.00 42.61 -15.21
N ALA A 160 2.81 42.18 -14.76
CA ALA A 160 2.66 41.21 -13.68
C ALA A 160 3.31 39.88 -14.03
N ALA A 161 3.06 39.38 -15.25
CA ALA A 161 3.69 38.16 -15.75
C ALA A 161 5.22 38.30 -15.84
N ALA A 162 5.73 39.41 -16.39
CA ALA A 162 7.16 39.68 -16.51
C ALA A 162 7.86 39.71 -15.15
N ILE A 163 7.30 40.41 -14.15
CA ILE A 163 7.86 40.49 -12.80
C ILE A 163 7.89 39.12 -12.13
N THR A 164 6.78 38.38 -12.20
CA THR A 164 6.68 37.03 -11.55
C THR A 164 7.68 36.05 -12.15
N ASN A 165 7.87 36.09 -13.49
CA ASN A 165 8.81 35.20 -14.20
C ASN A 165 10.29 35.47 -13.88
N LEU A 166 10.62 36.64 -13.35
CA LEU A 166 11.99 36.97 -12.91
C LEU A 166 12.41 36.24 -11.61
N ASN A 167 11.47 35.57 -10.92
CA ASN A 167 11.73 34.81 -9.69
C ASN A 167 12.47 35.61 -8.61
N LEU A 168 12.13 36.87 -8.43
CA LEU A 168 12.76 37.80 -7.47
C LEU A 168 12.29 37.58 -6.02
N GLY A 169 11.54 36.51 -5.73
CA GLY A 169 10.91 36.33 -4.42
C GLY A 169 9.66 37.18 -4.20
N VAL A 170 9.08 37.69 -5.28
CA VAL A 170 7.82 38.46 -5.29
C VAL A 170 6.83 37.85 -6.26
N THR A 171 5.55 38.07 -5.99
CA THR A 171 4.44 37.79 -6.91
C THR A 171 3.77 39.11 -7.28
N ALA A 172 3.62 39.34 -8.58
CA ALA A 172 2.86 40.47 -9.10
C ALA A 172 1.51 39.99 -9.64
N SER A 173 0.49 40.73 -9.34
CA SER A 173 -0.91 40.46 -9.78
C SER A 173 -1.67 41.74 -10.07
N VAL A 174 -2.72 41.65 -10.87
CA VAL A 174 -3.63 42.78 -11.12
C VAL A 174 -4.81 42.70 -10.17
N VAL A 175 -5.08 43.79 -9.47
CA VAL A 175 -6.25 43.94 -8.57
C VAL A 175 -7.15 45.07 -9.14
N ASN A 176 -8.42 44.81 -9.29
CA ASN A 176 -9.38 45.77 -9.73
C ASN A 176 -10.14 46.37 -8.54
N ASP A 177 -10.24 47.70 -8.49
CA ASP A 177 -11.06 48.42 -7.52
C ASP A 177 -12.05 49.40 -8.24
N ALA A 178 -12.77 50.17 -7.45
CA ALA A 178 -13.75 51.16 -8.03
C ALA A 178 -13.06 52.23 -8.88
N SER A 179 -11.77 52.42 -8.80
CA SER A 179 -10.97 53.44 -9.52
C SER A 179 -10.30 52.89 -10.78
N GLY A 180 -10.34 51.56 -11.02
CA GLY A 180 -9.69 50.87 -12.13
C GLY A 180 -8.82 49.68 -11.72
N ALA A 181 -7.88 49.30 -12.59
CA ALA A 181 -6.95 48.22 -12.37
C ALA A 181 -5.65 48.74 -11.77
N ARG A 182 -5.05 47.99 -10.84
CA ARG A 182 -3.76 48.27 -10.17
C ARG A 182 -2.84 47.08 -10.24
N LEU A 183 -1.57 47.32 -10.40
CA LEU A 183 -0.53 46.27 -10.19
C LEU A 183 -0.21 46.16 -8.69
N ALA A 184 -0.47 45.03 -8.11
CA ALA A 184 -0.02 44.66 -6.75
C ALA A 184 1.22 43.80 -6.81
N ILE A 185 2.23 44.12 -6.02
CA ILE A 185 3.50 43.35 -5.90
C ILE A 185 3.64 42.98 -4.44
N VAL A 186 3.69 41.68 -4.14
CA VAL A 186 3.74 41.13 -2.80
C VAL A 186 4.96 40.25 -2.63
N SER A 187 5.65 40.36 -1.53
CA SER A 187 6.75 39.48 -1.14
C SER A 187 6.22 38.07 -0.87
N ASN A 188 6.86 37.05 -1.44
CA ASN A 188 6.47 35.64 -1.28
C ASN A 188 6.70 35.10 0.13
N THR A 189 7.56 35.78 0.90
CA THR A 189 7.86 35.44 2.29
C THR A 189 7.58 36.64 3.19
N SER A 190 7.20 36.38 4.42
CA SER A 190 7.06 37.40 5.45
C SER A 190 8.42 37.77 6.06
N GLY A 191 8.42 38.76 6.94
CA GLY A 191 9.57 39.16 7.70
C GLY A 191 10.26 40.42 7.18
N ALA A 192 11.00 41.06 8.07
CA ALA A 192 11.74 42.30 7.77
C ALA A 192 12.82 42.10 6.67
N ALA A 193 13.42 40.91 6.60
CA ALA A 193 14.40 40.55 5.57
C ALA A 193 13.79 40.46 4.15
N SER A 194 12.45 40.34 4.07
CA SER A 194 11.70 40.28 2.80
C SER A 194 10.91 41.56 2.53
N ASP A 195 11.20 42.64 3.26
CA ASP A 195 10.54 43.93 3.03
C ASP A 195 10.89 44.48 1.64
N LEU A 196 9.88 44.91 0.90
CA LEU A 196 10.05 45.41 -0.46
C LEU A 196 10.41 46.89 -0.47
N THR A 197 11.26 47.26 -1.41
CA THR A 197 11.51 48.64 -1.80
C THR A 197 11.35 48.78 -3.30
N ILE A 198 10.44 49.69 -3.71
CA ILE A 198 10.32 50.10 -5.11
C ILE A 198 10.84 51.55 -5.22
N ALA A 199 11.83 51.72 -6.08
CA ALA A 199 12.54 53.02 -6.26
C ALA A 199 12.87 53.30 -7.72
N ASN A 200 13.43 54.50 -7.99
CA ASN A 200 13.85 54.95 -9.31
C ASN A 200 12.69 54.81 -10.34
N VAL A 201 11.52 55.30 -9.96
CA VAL A 201 10.32 55.20 -10.80
C VAL A 201 10.38 56.28 -11.89
N ASP A 202 10.74 55.83 -13.08
CA ASP A 202 10.67 56.63 -14.30
C ASP A 202 9.59 56.02 -15.22
N SER A 203 8.36 56.01 -14.72
CA SER A 203 7.20 55.45 -15.40
C SER A 203 5.94 56.21 -14.99
N SER A 204 4.85 56.01 -15.73
CA SER A 204 3.54 56.58 -15.40
C SER A 204 2.88 55.91 -14.18
N LEU A 205 3.45 54.81 -13.68
CA LEU A 205 2.98 54.08 -12.51
C LEU A 205 3.60 54.67 -11.23
N ALA A 206 2.77 55.33 -10.42
CA ALA A 206 3.15 55.72 -9.07
C ALA A 206 2.94 54.51 -8.13
N PHE A 207 3.93 54.12 -7.36
CA PHE A 207 3.82 53.00 -6.41
C PHE A 207 3.61 53.53 -4.97
N THR A 208 2.68 52.90 -4.28
CA THR A 208 2.45 53.16 -2.83
C THR A 208 2.72 51.88 -2.06
N LYS A 209 3.40 52.01 -0.94
CA LYS A 209 3.62 50.86 -0.03
C LYS A 209 2.30 50.51 0.69
N GLY A 210 1.82 49.30 0.52
CA GLY A 210 0.58 48.81 1.13
C GLY A 210 0.83 48.20 2.52
N ALA A 211 1.90 47.38 2.62
CA ALA A 211 2.28 46.77 3.88
C ALA A 211 3.82 46.70 4.01
N THR A 212 4.33 46.82 5.21
CA THR A 212 5.73 46.62 5.53
C THR A 212 5.96 45.17 5.97
N GLY A 213 7.02 44.55 5.47
CA GLY A 213 7.46 43.23 5.93
C GLY A 213 8.03 43.34 7.35
N THR A 214 7.43 42.63 8.29
CA THR A 214 7.85 42.64 9.71
C THR A 214 7.99 41.22 10.21
N ASN A 215 8.95 41.00 11.12
CA ASN A 215 9.08 39.72 11.82
C ASN A 215 7.95 39.52 12.82
N ALA A 216 7.59 38.27 13.05
CA ALA A 216 6.83 37.93 14.25
C ALA A 216 7.68 38.22 15.52
N SER A 217 7.03 38.65 16.57
CA SER A 217 7.61 38.86 17.89
C SER A 217 6.78 38.16 18.93
N LEU A 218 7.40 37.29 19.70
CA LEU A 218 6.77 36.55 20.79
C LEU A 218 7.74 36.42 21.97
N THR A 219 7.22 36.02 23.13
CA THR A 219 8.05 35.55 24.23
C THR A 219 7.69 34.13 24.58
N VAL A 220 8.68 33.30 24.87
CA VAL A 220 8.52 31.93 25.35
C VAL A 220 9.22 31.84 26.70
N ASP A 221 8.48 31.54 27.77
CA ASP A 221 8.96 31.51 29.14
C ASP A 221 9.68 32.81 29.56
N GLY A 222 9.21 33.95 29.03
CA GLY A 222 9.80 35.28 29.27
C GLY A 222 10.98 35.61 28.34
N VAL A 223 11.47 34.69 27.51
CA VAL A 223 12.55 34.91 26.54
C VAL A 223 12.01 35.51 25.24
N PRO A 224 12.46 36.72 24.82
CA PRO A 224 11.99 37.33 23.59
C PRO A 224 12.57 36.59 22.36
N ILE A 225 11.68 36.28 21.41
CA ILE A 225 11.99 35.58 20.14
C ILE A 225 11.47 36.40 18.96
N SER A 226 12.27 36.52 17.93
CA SER A 226 11.92 37.12 16.65
C SER A 226 12.01 36.07 15.54
N SER A 227 10.98 35.98 14.70
CA SER A 227 10.93 35.03 13.58
C SER A 227 10.49 35.72 12.30
N ALA A 228 11.12 35.40 11.19
CA ALA A 228 10.71 35.93 9.89
C ALA A 228 9.33 35.41 9.44
N GLY A 229 8.88 34.28 9.97
CA GLY A 229 7.57 33.68 9.66
C GLY A 229 6.71 33.46 10.89
N ASN A 230 5.44 33.11 10.65
CA ASN A 230 4.47 32.77 11.69
C ASN A 230 4.57 31.31 12.16
N THR A 231 5.44 30.51 11.52
CA THR A 231 5.85 29.18 12.01
C THR A 231 7.22 29.31 12.64
N VAL A 232 7.29 29.15 13.97
CA VAL A 232 8.50 29.34 14.77
C VAL A 232 8.96 27.97 15.26
N ALA A 233 9.99 27.44 14.61
CA ALA A 233 10.56 26.14 14.95
C ALA A 233 11.69 26.27 16.00
N ASN A 234 11.79 25.25 16.88
CA ASN A 234 12.90 25.08 17.83
C ASN A 234 13.11 26.24 18.81
N SER A 235 12.08 27.03 19.10
CA SER A 235 12.11 27.97 20.22
C SER A 235 12.24 27.25 21.57
N VAL A 236 11.64 26.07 21.67
CA VAL A 236 11.96 25.00 22.61
C VAL A 236 12.38 23.79 21.77
N ALA A 237 13.36 23.02 22.24
CA ALA A 237 13.90 21.89 21.47
C ALA A 237 12.79 20.94 21.00
N GLY A 238 12.65 20.77 19.69
CA GLY A 238 11.65 19.90 19.06
C GLY A 238 10.22 20.44 19.02
N LEU A 239 9.94 21.64 19.56
CA LEU A 239 8.64 22.29 19.53
C LEU A 239 8.56 23.26 18.34
N THR A 240 7.49 23.20 17.59
CA THR A 240 7.14 24.14 16.53
C THR A 240 5.85 24.87 16.89
N LEU A 241 5.93 26.20 16.97
CA LEU A 241 4.80 27.08 17.25
C LEU A 241 4.23 27.64 15.96
N ASN A 242 2.91 27.61 15.77
CA ASN A 242 2.20 28.20 14.63
C ASN A 242 1.34 29.34 15.15
N LEU A 243 1.76 30.56 14.84
CA LEU A 243 1.09 31.80 15.26
C LEU A 243 -0.08 32.05 14.32
N ALA A 244 -1.30 32.08 14.84
CA ALA A 244 -2.54 32.35 14.08
C ALA A 244 -3.13 33.73 14.39
N GLY A 245 -2.83 34.27 15.59
CA GLY A 245 -3.28 35.59 16.04
C GLY A 245 -2.25 36.25 16.92
N GLN A 246 -2.47 37.51 17.26
CA GLN A 246 -1.63 38.29 18.17
C GLN A 246 -2.48 38.88 19.30
N ASP A 247 -1.98 38.76 20.50
CA ASP A 247 -2.49 39.44 21.69
C ASP A 247 -1.37 39.59 22.76
N PRO A 248 -0.77 40.80 22.89
CA PRO A 248 0.31 41.03 23.84
C PRO A 248 -0.10 40.91 25.33
N ASN A 249 -1.40 40.89 25.60
CA ASN A 249 -1.93 40.85 26.98
C ASN A 249 -2.35 39.44 27.42
N THR A 250 -2.41 38.48 26.48
CA THR A 250 -2.84 37.11 26.75
C THR A 250 -1.64 36.16 26.80
N GLN A 251 -1.48 35.48 27.93
CA GLN A 251 -0.53 34.38 28.08
C GLN A 251 -1.17 33.07 27.60
N VAL A 252 -0.57 32.44 26.61
CA VAL A 252 -0.98 31.14 26.09
C VAL A 252 -0.15 30.06 26.76
N GLN A 253 -0.80 29.10 27.43
CA GLN A 253 -0.13 27.91 27.96
C GLN A 253 -0.06 26.84 26.87
N ILE A 254 1.14 26.37 26.58
CA ILE A 254 1.42 25.22 25.71
C ILE A 254 1.87 24.07 26.60
N ALA A 255 1.07 23.01 26.68
CA ALA A 255 1.44 21.82 27.44
C ALA A 255 1.85 20.70 26.50
N VAL A 256 3.06 20.17 26.68
CA VAL A 256 3.61 18.99 26.00
C VAL A 256 3.50 17.81 26.95
N ALA A 257 2.81 16.76 26.51
CA ALA A 257 2.60 15.53 27.26
C ALA A 257 2.88 14.29 26.37
N PRO A 258 3.02 13.10 26.94
CA PRO A 258 2.97 11.86 26.16
C PRO A 258 1.64 11.77 25.40
N ASP A 259 1.68 11.26 24.15
CA ASP A 259 0.46 11.04 23.36
C ASP A 259 -0.17 9.69 23.73
N THR A 260 -0.95 9.69 24.81
CA THR A 260 -1.61 8.47 25.32
C THR A 260 -2.62 7.89 24.35
N ALA A 261 -3.21 8.71 23.47
CA ALA A 261 -4.14 8.26 22.44
C ALA A 261 -3.42 7.45 21.37
N LYS A 262 -2.25 7.93 20.90
CA LYS A 262 -1.41 7.17 19.94
C LYS A 262 -0.93 5.85 20.51
N VAL A 263 -0.53 5.82 21.78
CA VAL A 263 -0.10 4.57 22.44
C VAL A 263 -1.25 3.57 22.54
N THR A 264 -2.42 4.02 22.96
CA THR A 264 -3.63 3.17 23.03
C THR A 264 -4.00 2.64 21.66
N GLN A 265 -3.91 3.48 20.62
CA GLN A 265 -4.18 3.08 19.24
C GLN A 265 -3.16 2.02 18.77
N ALA A 266 -1.86 2.23 18.99
CA ALA A 266 -0.83 1.29 18.56
C ALA A 266 -0.98 -0.08 19.25
N ILE A 267 -1.37 -0.13 20.53
CA ILE A 267 -1.67 -1.38 21.22
C ILE A 267 -2.92 -2.05 20.63
N THR A 268 -3.94 -1.27 20.27
CA THR A 268 -5.15 -1.79 19.63
C THR A 268 -4.88 -2.32 18.23
N ASP A 269 -4.02 -1.63 17.46
CA ASP A 269 -3.60 -2.05 16.11
C ASP A 269 -2.82 -3.38 16.19
N PHE A 270 -1.92 -3.50 17.17
CA PHE A 270 -1.24 -4.77 17.46
C PHE A 270 -2.25 -5.90 17.74
N VAL A 271 -3.23 -5.68 18.62
CA VAL A 271 -4.26 -6.69 18.93
C VAL A 271 -5.08 -7.05 17.69
N THR A 272 -5.42 -6.07 16.87
CA THR A 272 -6.18 -6.28 15.64
C THR A 272 -5.38 -7.14 14.64
N ALA A 273 -4.13 -6.79 14.39
CA ALA A 273 -3.27 -7.55 13.49
C ALA A 273 -3.04 -8.99 13.99
N TYR A 274 -2.79 -9.16 15.29
CA TYR A 274 -2.68 -10.47 15.93
C TYR A 274 -3.95 -11.31 15.72
N ASN A 275 -5.13 -10.75 16.01
CA ASN A 275 -6.40 -11.43 15.89
C ASN A 275 -6.71 -11.84 14.45
N THR A 276 -6.34 -11.03 13.46
CA THR A 276 -6.50 -11.37 12.05
C THR A 276 -5.79 -12.67 11.71
N ILE A 277 -4.54 -12.81 12.12
CA ILE A 277 -3.74 -14.03 11.89
C ILE A 277 -4.34 -15.25 12.62
N ILE A 278 -4.72 -15.09 13.89
CA ILE A 278 -5.30 -16.21 14.68
C ILE A 278 -6.61 -16.69 14.07
N GLN A 279 -7.45 -15.78 13.60
CA GLN A 279 -8.72 -16.11 12.94
C GLN A 279 -8.49 -16.76 11.57
N ASP A 280 -7.56 -16.26 10.76
CA ASP A 280 -7.23 -16.90 9.48
C ASP A 280 -6.70 -18.32 9.71
N LEU A 281 -5.68 -18.50 10.57
CA LEU A 281 -5.13 -19.80 10.90
C LEU A 281 -6.20 -20.76 11.44
N SER A 282 -7.10 -20.28 12.30
CA SER A 282 -8.24 -21.08 12.81
C SER A 282 -9.15 -21.55 11.67
N SER A 283 -9.43 -20.66 10.70
CA SER A 283 -10.24 -21.00 9.52
C SER A 283 -9.54 -22.04 8.63
N GLN A 284 -8.22 -21.94 8.46
CA GLN A 284 -7.41 -22.88 7.67
C GLN A 284 -7.41 -24.28 8.29
N PHE A 285 -7.41 -24.38 9.62
CA PHE A 285 -7.32 -25.67 10.33
C PHE A 285 -8.69 -26.28 10.62
N THR A 286 -9.80 -25.54 10.44
CA THR A 286 -11.14 -26.05 10.67
C THR A 286 -11.59 -26.90 9.49
N PHE A 287 -12.11 -28.12 9.79
CA PHE A 287 -12.70 -29.00 8.78
C PHE A 287 -14.14 -28.58 8.49
N ASN A 288 -14.43 -28.26 7.24
CA ASN A 288 -15.78 -27.95 6.78
C ASN A 288 -16.51 -29.23 6.38
N THR A 289 -17.49 -29.63 7.18
CA THR A 289 -18.28 -30.85 6.96
C THR A 289 -19.20 -30.76 5.75
N THR A 290 -19.58 -29.57 5.30
CA THR A 290 -20.44 -29.34 4.12
C THR A 290 -19.69 -29.56 2.82
N THR A 291 -18.44 -29.03 2.74
CA THR A 291 -17.56 -29.18 1.56
C THR A 291 -16.68 -30.42 1.66
N ASN A 292 -16.68 -31.10 2.80
CA ASN A 292 -15.83 -32.25 3.14
C ASN A 292 -14.33 -31.96 2.92
N SER A 293 -13.89 -30.73 3.26
CA SER A 293 -12.53 -30.27 3.08
C SER A 293 -12.07 -29.40 4.24
N ALA A 294 -10.77 -29.40 4.51
CA ALA A 294 -10.11 -28.41 5.35
C ALA A 294 -9.56 -27.25 4.51
N GLY A 295 -9.14 -26.17 5.15
CA GLY A 295 -8.48 -25.08 4.47
C GLY A 295 -7.16 -25.52 3.81
N PRO A 296 -6.65 -24.75 2.83
CA PRO A 296 -5.46 -25.12 2.05
C PRO A 296 -4.19 -25.33 2.90
N LEU A 297 -4.07 -24.67 4.06
CA LEU A 297 -2.92 -24.79 4.97
C LEU A 297 -3.14 -25.79 6.13
N ALA A 298 -4.21 -26.57 6.13
CA ALA A 298 -4.53 -27.48 7.25
C ALA A 298 -3.42 -28.52 7.55
N GLY A 299 -2.68 -28.93 6.54
CA GLY A 299 -1.53 -29.83 6.64
C GLY A 299 -0.18 -29.15 6.75
N ASP A 300 -0.16 -27.82 6.71
CA ASP A 300 1.06 -27.03 6.63
C ASP A 300 1.75 -26.92 8.00
N ALA A 301 3.04 -27.28 8.02
CA ALA A 301 3.85 -27.25 9.26
C ALA A 301 4.29 -25.82 9.62
N GLY A 302 4.55 -24.97 8.61
CA GLY A 302 4.92 -23.58 8.79
C GLY A 302 3.78 -22.77 9.43
N ALA A 303 2.56 -22.90 8.90
CA ALA A 303 1.37 -22.25 9.46
C ALA A 303 1.11 -22.67 10.93
N ARG A 304 1.29 -23.96 11.27
CA ARG A 304 1.20 -24.43 12.67
C ARG A 304 2.30 -23.88 13.56
N MET A 305 3.51 -23.74 13.04
CA MET A 305 4.62 -23.14 13.78
C MET A 305 4.33 -21.67 14.10
N VAL A 306 3.82 -20.90 13.14
CA VAL A 306 3.40 -19.50 13.34
C VAL A 306 2.35 -19.41 14.44
N GLN A 307 1.30 -20.24 14.40
CA GLN A 307 0.27 -20.25 15.43
C GLN A 307 0.86 -20.48 16.83
N ASN A 308 1.72 -21.47 16.98
CA ASN A 308 2.34 -21.79 18.26
C ASN A 308 3.28 -20.68 18.75
N GLN A 309 4.04 -20.04 17.86
CA GLN A 309 4.89 -18.91 18.19
C GLN A 309 4.07 -17.72 18.68
N LEU A 310 2.98 -17.37 17.98
CA LEU A 310 2.10 -16.26 18.36
C LEU A 310 1.44 -16.50 19.71
N LEU A 311 0.87 -17.69 19.94
CA LEU A 311 0.28 -18.05 21.23
C LEU A 311 1.29 -18.02 22.37
N SER A 312 2.55 -18.44 22.12
CA SER A 312 3.62 -18.37 23.10
C SER A 312 4.05 -16.93 23.37
N ALA A 313 4.16 -16.10 22.33
CA ALA A 313 4.63 -14.72 22.44
C ALA A 313 3.74 -13.86 23.32
N VAL A 314 2.41 -14.01 23.25
CA VAL A 314 1.46 -13.21 24.06
C VAL A 314 1.44 -13.60 25.53
N THR A 315 2.04 -14.73 25.89
CA THR A 315 2.25 -15.13 27.30
C THR A 315 3.53 -14.55 27.91
N PHE A 316 4.21 -13.65 27.20
CA PHE A 316 5.42 -12.96 27.67
C PHE A 316 5.22 -12.36 29.06
N THR A 317 6.23 -12.57 29.91
CA THR A 317 6.30 -11.94 31.23
C THR A 317 7.57 -11.11 31.31
N GLY A 318 7.41 -9.82 31.50
CA GLY A 318 8.52 -8.90 31.70
C GLY A 318 9.28 -9.21 32.99
N THR A 319 10.59 -8.98 32.96
CA THR A 319 11.48 -9.17 34.12
C THR A 319 11.68 -7.84 34.86
N GLY A 320 11.78 -7.88 36.20
CA GLY A 320 12.07 -6.70 37.02
C GLY A 320 10.89 -6.20 37.85
N THR A 321 11.04 -4.98 38.40
CA THR A 321 10.07 -4.33 39.29
C THR A 321 9.12 -3.38 38.54
N ASN A 322 8.82 -3.67 37.28
CA ASN A 322 7.94 -2.85 36.47
C ASN A 322 6.48 -2.97 36.97
N SER A 323 5.71 -1.89 36.87
CA SER A 323 4.28 -1.88 37.22
C SER A 323 3.44 -2.83 36.36
N PHE A 324 3.85 -3.01 35.09
CA PHE A 324 3.20 -3.89 34.14
C PHE A 324 4.18 -4.96 33.66
N ASN A 325 3.86 -6.23 33.92
CA ASN A 325 4.72 -7.37 33.56
C ASN A 325 4.08 -8.28 32.52
N THR A 326 2.80 -8.14 32.22
CA THR A 326 2.06 -8.95 31.24
C THR A 326 1.08 -8.09 30.45
N LEU A 327 0.68 -8.54 29.26
CA LEU A 327 -0.40 -7.91 28.50
C LEU A 327 -1.71 -7.80 29.29
N ALA A 328 -2.02 -8.81 30.12
CA ALA A 328 -3.23 -8.82 30.96
C ALA A 328 -3.20 -7.71 32.04
N SER A 329 -2.04 -7.29 32.52
CA SER A 329 -1.91 -6.17 33.44
C SER A 329 -2.27 -4.83 32.79
N LEU A 330 -2.10 -4.71 31.46
CA LEU A 330 -2.49 -3.57 30.64
C LEU A 330 -3.95 -3.61 30.19
N GLY A 331 -4.70 -4.69 30.47
CA GLY A 331 -6.07 -4.86 30.01
C GLY A 331 -6.21 -5.61 28.67
N VAL A 332 -5.13 -6.23 28.17
CA VAL A 332 -5.16 -7.10 26.99
C VAL A 332 -5.14 -8.55 27.44
N THR A 333 -6.21 -9.29 27.21
CA THR A 333 -6.38 -10.68 27.70
C THR A 333 -6.62 -11.64 26.55
N MET A 334 -6.06 -12.85 26.65
CA MET A 334 -6.27 -13.90 25.66
C MET A 334 -7.56 -14.66 25.94
N ASN A 335 -8.35 -14.87 24.88
CA ASN A 335 -9.59 -15.64 24.87
C ASN A 335 -9.31 -17.14 24.67
N ASN A 336 -10.33 -18.00 24.87
CA ASN A 336 -10.20 -19.45 24.72
C ASN A 336 -9.88 -19.91 23.28
N ASP A 337 -10.20 -19.08 22.28
CA ASP A 337 -9.92 -19.32 20.85
C ASP A 337 -8.54 -18.82 20.42
N GLY A 338 -7.75 -18.30 21.36
CA GLY A 338 -6.42 -17.74 21.12
C GLY A 338 -6.40 -16.29 20.66
N THR A 339 -7.55 -15.67 20.42
CA THR A 339 -7.64 -14.22 20.11
C THR A 339 -7.37 -13.38 21.36
N LEU A 340 -7.05 -12.10 21.16
CA LEU A 340 -6.89 -11.11 22.23
C LEU A 340 -8.11 -10.20 22.32
N SER A 341 -8.53 -9.85 23.52
CA SER A 341 -9.51 -8.81 23.80
C SER A 341 -8.90 -7.66 24.55
N VAL A 342 -9.36 -6.43 24.30
CA VAL A 342 -8.88 -5.20 24.92
C VAL A 342 -9.98 -4.64 25.83
N ASP A 343 -9.69 -4.50 27.12
CA ASP A 343 -10.45 -3.64 28.03
C ASP A 343 -9.92 -2.19 27.87
N ASN A 344 -10.63 -1.40 27.06
CA ASN A 344 -10.24 -0.04 26.73
C ASN A 344 -10.19 0.87 27.96
N ALA A 345 -11.03 0.63 28.97
CA ALA A 345 -11.04 1.43 30.20
C ALA A 345 -9.76 1.16 31.02
N LYS A 346 -9.40 -0.11 31.17
CA LYS A 346 -8.20 -0.54 31.87
C LYS A 346 -6.94 -0.11 31.14
N LEU A 347 -6.89 -0.27 29.81
CA LEU A 347 -5.76 0.16 28.97
C LEU A 347 -5.56 1.69 29.08
N SER A 348 -6.60 2.46 28.89
CA SER A 348 -6.52 3.93 29.01
C SER A 348 -6.10 4.35 30.42
N SER A 349 -6.61 3.68 31.46
CA SER A 349 -6.18 3.95 32.85
C SER A 349 -4.70 3.64 33.04
N ALA A 350 -4.19 2.50 32.56
CA ALA A 350 -2.78 2.13 32.65
C ALA A 350 -1.88 3.15 31.94
N VAL A 351 -2.22 3.52 30.70
CA VAL A 351 -1.44 4.48 29.90
C VAL A 351 -1.44 5.88 30.51
N ASN A 352 -2.54 6.33 31.11
CA ASN A 352 -2.64 7.67 31.74
C ASN A 352 -2.03 7.73 33.14
N SER A 353 -2.07 6.63 33.90
CA SER A 353 -1.58 6.65 35.29
C SER A 353 -0.07 6.36 35.38
N ASP A 354 0.46 5.49 34.56
CA ASP A 354 1.88 5.10 34.54
C ASP A 354 2.38 4.84 33.11
N PHE A 355 2.50 5.92 32.36
CA PHE A 355 3.01 5.88 30.99
C PHE A 355 4.42 5.22 30.89
N ALA A 356 5.29 5.54 31.85
CA ALA A 356 6.65 5.01 31.89
C ALA A 356 6.66 3.48 32.11
N GLY A 357 5.76 2.97 32.95
CA GLY A 357 5.56 1.54 33.17
C GLY A 357 5.10 0.84 31.90
N VAL A 358 4.14 1.43 31.16
CA VAL A 358 3.69 0.91 29.86
C VAL A 358 4.85 0.92 28.85
N GLN A 359 5.58 2.02 28.74
CA GLN A 359 6.74 2.12 27.85
C GLN A 359 7.79 1.05 28.17
N ASN A 360 8.12 0.86 29.45
CA ASN A 360 9.08 -0.13 29.89
C ASN A 360 8.64 -1.58 29.67
N PHE A 361 7.34 -1.86 29.61
CA PHE A 361 6.86 -3.21 29.27
C PHE A 361 7.13 -3.54 27.80
N PHE A 362 6.84 -2.62 26.88
CA PHE A 362 7.04 -2.85 25.46
C PHE A 362 8.50 -2.65 25.03
N HIS A 363 9.14 -1.59 25.49
CA HIS A 363 10.50 -1.18 25.11
C HIS A 363 11.28 -0.66 26.34
N PRO A 364 11.81 -1.54 27.18
CA PRO A 364 12.60 -1.15 28.35
C PRO A 364 13.97 -0.57 27.96
N VAL A 365 14.50 0.32 28.78
CA VAL A 365 15.84 0.89 28.59
C VAL A 365 16.93 -0.18 28.67
N THR A 366 16.72 -1.22 29.46
CA THR A 366 17.65 -2.34 29.62
C THR A 366 16.90 -3.67 29.58
N GLY A 367 17.46 -4.67 28.89
CA GLY A 367 16.82 -5.95 28.71
C GLY A 367 15.93 -6.03 27.47
N THR A 368 15.13 -7.09 27.38
CA THR A 368 14.23 -7.35 26.25
C THR A 368 12.78 -7.09 26.64
N GLY A 369 12.13 -6.14 26.00
CA GLY A 369 10.71 -5.87 26.18
C GLY A 369 9.84 -6.80 25.33
N PHE A 370 8.51 -6.70 25.53
CA PHE A 370 7.53 -7.49 24.81
C PHE A 370 7.67 -7.30 23.27
N ALA A 371 7.78 -6.05 22.80
CA ALA A 371 7.85 -5.76 21.38
C ALA A 371 9.10 -6.36 20.71
N ALA A 372 10.28 -6.19 21.33
CA ALA A 372 11.52 -6.78 20.82
C ALA A 372 11.51 -8.33 20.87
N SER A 373 10.90 -8.92 21.91
CA SER A 373 10.74 -10.36 22.03
C SER A 373 9.86 -10.95 20.93
N LEU A 374 8.73 -10.31 20.65
CA LEU A 374 7.81 -10.73 19.58
C LEU A 374 8.44 -10.52 18.19
N LYS A 375 9.07 -9.37 17.97
CA LYS A 375 9.77 -9.11 16.71
C LYS A 375 10.83 -10.15 16.39
N ALA A 376 11.63 -10.55 17.36
CA ALA A 376 12.64 -11.62 17.18
C ALA A 376 12.04 -12.96 16.74
N GLN A 377 10.75 -13.19 16.99
CA GLN A 377 10.03 -14.38 16.52
C GLN A 377 9.41 -14.19 15.13
N LEU A 378 9.02 -12.96 14.75
CA LEU A 378 8.40 -12.64 13.47
C LEU A 378 9.42 -12.49 12.34
N ASP A 379 10.56 -11.85 12.60
CA ASP A 379 11.60 -11.57 11.60
C ASP A 379 12.06 -12.82 10.81
N PRO A 380 12.32 -13.99 11.45
CA PRO A 380 12.70 -15.20 10.72
C PRO A 380 11.60 -15.77 9.82
N LEU A 381 10.34 -15.35 10.00
CA LEU A 381 9.21 -15.80 9.18
C LEU A 381 9.06 -14.94 7.91
N THR A 382 9.22 -13.61 8.06
CA THR A 382 8.90 -12.61 7.05
C THR A 382 10.10 -12.12 6.24
N ASP A 383 11.33 -12.52 6.55
CA ASP A 383 12.50 -12.13 5.76
C ASP A 383 12.30 -12.46 4.28
N PRO A 384 12.42 -11.46 3.36
CA PRO A 384 12.07 -11.65 1.95
C PRO A 384 13.02 -12.60 1.20
N THR A 385 14.19 -12.93 1.77
CA THR A 385 15.22 -13.76 1.12
C THR A 385 15.42 -15.11 1.81
N GLN A 386 15.36 -15.14 3.12
CA GLN A 386 15.68 -16.32 3.94
C GLN A 386 14.55 -16.70 4.90
N GLY A 387 13.48 -15.95 4.94
CA GLY A 387 12.32 -16.22 5.78
C GLY A 387 11.61 -17.51 5.39
N SER A 388 11.02 -18.16 6.39
CA SER A 388 10.33 -19.44 6.20
C SER A 388 9.28 -19.37 5.10
N PHE A 389 8.49 -18.28 5.06
CA PHE A 389 7.47 -18.08 4.03
C PHE A 389 8.06 -17.92 2.62
N SER A 390 9.18 -17.18 2.49
CA SER A 390 9.85 -17.01 1.19
C SER A 390 10.37 -18.32 0.63
N ILE A 391 10.99 -19.14 1.47
CA ILE A 391 11.53 -20.47 1.09
C ILE A 391 10.40 -21.39 0.67
N GLU A 392 9.31 -21.40 1.42
CA GLU A 392 8.16 -22.26 1.15
C GLU A 392 7.39 -21.84 -0.12
N LEU A 393 7.12 -20.55 -0.31
CA LEU A 393 6.52 -20.00 -1.52
C LEU A 393 7.38 -20.30 -2.76
N LYS A 394 8.71 -20.22 -2.63
CA LYS A 394 9.61 -20.60 -3.70
C LYS A 394 9.50 -22.09 -4.02
N GLY A 395 9.47 -22.97 -3.02
CA GLY A 395 9.27 -24.41 -3.21
C GLY A 395 7.94 -24.73 -3.91
N MET A 396 6.85 -24.06 -3.53
CA MET A 396 5.54 -24.18 -4.21
C MET A 396 5.60 -23.70 -5.65
N SER A 397 6.27 -22.59 -5.94
CA SER A 397 6.47 -22.07 -7.28
C SER A 397 7.28 -23.04 -8.17
N ASP A 398 8.37 -23.59 -7.62
CA ASP A 398 9.19 -24.57 -8.33
C ASP A 398 8.39 -25.87 -8.62
N GLY A 399 7.55 -26.30 -7.66
CA GLY A 399 6.61 -27.41 -7.83
C GLY A 399 5.56 -27.16 -8.91
N GLN A 400 4.94 -25.98 -8.92
CA GLN A 400 3.97 -25.60 -9.97
C GLN A 400 4.61 -25.61 -11.35
N LYS A 401 5.84 -25.07 -11.48
CA LYS A 401 6.59 -25.10 -12.73
C LYS A 401 6.89 -26.54 -13.18
N SER A 402 7.30 -27.42 -12.25
CA SER A 402 7.57 -28.82 -12.56
C SER A 402 6.32 -29.53 -13.10
N PHE A 403 5.13 -29.28 -12.51
CA PHE A 403 3.89 -29.83 -13.05
C PHE A 403 3.55 -29.24 -14.42
N GLN A 404 3.78 -27.94 -14.64
CA GLN A 404 3.56 -27.33 -15.96
C GLN A 404 4.47 -27.96 -17.02
N ASP A 405 5.76 -28.14 -16.73
CA ASP A 405 6.72 -28.80 -17.63
C ASP A 405 6.28 -30.26 -17.96
N GLN A 406 5.72 -30.98 -16.97
CA GLN A 406 5.18 -32.33 -17.19
C GLN A 406 3.94 -32.30 -18.09
N ILE A 407 3.02 -31.36 -17.88
CA ILE A 407 1.82 -31.17 -18.71
C ILE A 407 2.23 -30.85 -20.13
N ASP A 408 3.13 -29.89 -20.35
CA ASP A 408 3.59 -29.47 -21.67
C ASP A 408 4.26 -30.62 -22.43
N ASN A 409 5.13 -31.39 -21.78
CA ASN A 409 5.76 -32.58 -22.38
C ASN A 409 4.73 -33.65 -22.71
N TYR A 410 3.72 -33.84 -21.87
CA TYR A 410 2.67 -34.82 -22.09
C TYR A 410 1.73 -34.41 -23.22
N GLU A 411 1.44 -33.14 -23.40
CA GLU A 411 0.67 -32.62 -24.54
C GLU A 411 1.38 -32.92 -25.88
N ILE A 412 2.71 -32.81 -25.93
CA ILE A 412 3.50 -33.22 -27.13
C ILE A 412 3.33 -34.71 -27.41
N TYR A 413 3.38 -35.54 -26.35
CA TYR A 413 3.12 -36.97 -26.46
C TYR A 413 1.70 -37.26 -26.95
N ILE A 414 0.68 -36.66 -26.38
CA ILE A 414 -0.74 -36.79 -26.78
C ILE A 414 -0.95 -36.37 -28.23
N ALA A 415 -0.35 -35.28 -28.69
CA ALA A 415 -0.44 -34.83 -30.07
C ALA A 415 0.17 -35.87 -31.05
N THR A 416 1.31 -36.47 -30.69
CA THR A 416 1.97 -37.50 -31.48
C THR A 416 1.11 -38.76 -31.53
N GLU A 417 0.57 -39.21 -30.43
CA GLU A 417 -0.28 -40.40 -30.31
C GLU A 417 -1.60 -40.21 -31.09
N GLN A 418 -2.19 -39.03 -31.03
CA GLN A 418 -3.36 -38.69 -31.81
C GLN A 418 -3.12 -38.84 -33.33
N GLN A 419 -1.96 -38.38 -33.80
CA GLN A 419 -1.60 -38.54 -35.23
C GLN A 419 -1.38 -40.02 -35.59
N LEU A 420 -0.76 -40.80 -34.72
CA LEU A 420 -0.53 -42.22 -34.92
C LEU A 420 -1.85 -42.97 -34.96
N LEU A 421 -2.71 -42.78 -33.96
CA LEU A 421 -4.03 -43.41 -33.88
C LEU A 421 -4.92 -43.01 -35.07
N THR A 422 -4.91 -41.75 -35.47
CA THR A 422 -5.65 -41.30 -36.67
C THR A 422 -5.22 -42.06 -37.92
N ARG A 423 -3.91 -42.23 -38.12
CA ARG A 423 -3.39 -43.00 -39.26
C ARG A 423 -3.80 -44.48 -39.21
N GLN A 424 -3.65 -45.12 -38.04
CA GLN A 424 -4.00 -46.53 -37.85
C GLN A 424 -5.50 -46.78 -38.06
N TYR A 425 -6.37 -45.98 -37.41
CA TYR A 425 -7.80 -46.13 -37.56
C TYR A 425 -8.34 -45.76 -38.94
N THR A 426 -7.68 -44.84 -39.65
CA THR A 426 -7.98 -44.56 -41.07
C THR A 426 -7.71 -45.79 -41.93
N GLN A 427 -6.59 -46.51 -41.69
CA GLN A 427 -6.28 -47.75 -42.43
C GLN A 427 -7.30 -48.87 -42.12
N VAL A 428 -7.71 -48.99 -40.86
CA VAL A 428 -8.77 -49.93 -40.43
C VAL A 428 -10.10 -49.58 -41.09
N ASP A 429 -10.49 -48.29 -41.14
CA ASP A 429 -11.71 -47.85 -41.81
C ASP A 429 -11.71 -48.18 -43.32
N LEU A 430 -10.59 -47.93 -44.00
CA LEU A 430 -10.43 -48.29 -45.41
C LEU A 430 -10.57 -49.79 -45.62
N ALA A 431 -9.95 -50.63 -44.78
CA ALA A 431 -10.07 -52.09 -44.86
C ALA A 431 -11.50 -52.56 -44.62
N LEU A 432 -12.19 -51.99 -43.61
CA LEU A 432 -13.61 -52.33 -43.31
C LEU A 432 -14.55 -51.95 -44.45
N ARG A 433 -14.33 -50.87 -45.16
CA ARG A 433 -15.10 -50.44 -46.32
C ARG A 433 -14.88 -51.33 -47.52
N GLN A 434 -13.70 -52.01 -47.66
CA GLN A 434 -13.41 -52.96 -48.75
C GLN A 434 -14.00 -54.36 -48.52
N LEU A 435 -14.27 -54.75 -47.24
CA LEU A 435 -14.80 -56.07 -46.89
C LEU A 435 -16.08 -56.41 -47.63
N PRO A 436 -17.14 -55.58 -47.77
CA PRO A 436 -18.33 -55.89 -48.52
C PRO A 436 -18.10 -56.08 -49.97
N LEU A 437 -17.18 -55.35 -50.59
CA LEU A 437 -16.79 -55.48 -51.99
C LEU A 437 -16.11 -56.84 -52.22
N LEU A 438 -15.21 -57.24 -51.32
CA LEU A 438 -14.56 -58.56 -51.38
C LEU A 438 -15.59 -59.71 -51.19
N GLN A 439 -16.54 -59.50 -50.24
CA GLN A 439 -17.60 -60.48 -50.01
C GLN A 439 -18.55 -60.62 -51.18
N GLN A 440 -18.86 -59.50 -51.86
CA GLN A 440 -19.66 -59.52 -53.09
C GLN A 440 -18.90 -60.19 -54.21
N GLN A 441 -17.58 -59.98 -54.35
CA GLN A 441 -16.74 -60.66 -55.39
C GLN A 441 -16.64 -62.14 -55.10
N ILE A 442 -16.42 -62.60 -53.88
CA ILE A 442 -16.39 -64.00 -53.51
C ILE A 442 -17.76 -64.66 -53.78
N ASN A 443 -18.88 -63.99 -53.41
CA ASN A 443 -20.18 -64.53 -53.74
C ASN A 443 -20.46 -64.62 -55.23
N SER A 444 -19.98 -63.71 -56.07
CA SER A 444 -20.11 -63.75 -57.50
C SER A 444 -19.24 -64.88 -58.14
N GLU A 445 -18.03 -65.09 -57.61
CA GLU A 445 -17.16 -66.19 -58.05
C GLU A 445 -17.71 -67.58 -57.66
N LEU A 446 -18.29 -67.70 -56.43
CA LEU A 446 -18.96 -68.90 -56.02
C LEU A 446 -20.19 -69.19 -56.86
N ALA A 447 -21.00 -68.15 -57.17
CA ALA A 447 -22.17 -68.31 -58.06
C ALA A 447 -21.77 -68.77 -59.49
N THR A 448 -20.65 -68.26 -60.03
CA THR A 448 -20.12 -68.67 -61.34
C THR A 448 -19.56 -70.08 -61.27
N THR A 449 -18.88 -70.47 -60.18
CA THR A 449 -18.38 -71.84 -59.99
C THR A 449 -19.51 -72.86 -59.81
N THR A 450 -20.57 -72.52 -59.11
CA THR A 450 -21.78 -73.37 -58.96
C THR A 450 -22.58 -73.45 -60.23
N ALA A 451 -22.66 -72.39 -61.06
CA ALA A 451 -23.30 -72.44 -62.40
C ALA A 451 -22.52 -73.35 -63.39
N ASN A 452 -21.16 -73.28 -63.36
CA ASN A 452 -20.34 -74.12 -64.16
C ASN A 452 -20.36 -75.60 -63.75
N SER A 453 -20.57 -75.93 -62.50
CA SER A 453 -20.68 -77.30 -62.02
C SER A 453 -22.05 -77.94 -62.37
N ASN A 454 -23.08 -77.13 -62.65
CA ASN A 454 -24.41 -77.59 -63.03
C ASN A 454 -24.61 -77.72 -64.57
N SER A 455 -23.70 -77.15 -65.38
CA SER A 455 -23.80 -77.26 -66.85
C SER A 455 -22.99 -78.42 -67.39
N GLY A 456 -22.43 -79.28 -66.55
CA GLY A 456 -21.61 -80.44 -66.90
C GLY A 456 -22.27 -81.82 -66.61
N LYS A 457 -23.63 -81.90 -66.56
CA LYS A 457 -24.37 -83.14 -66.50
C LYS A 457 -25.30 -83.27 -67.68
#